data_e42e57739ab921b99b2980157ba984fd
#
_entry.id   e42e57739ab921b99b2980157ba984fd
#
_cell.length_a   1.000
_cell.length_b   1.000
_cell.length_c   1.000
_cell.angle_alpha   90.00
_cell.angle_beta   90.00
_cell.angle_gamma   90.00
#
_symmetry.space_group_name_H-M   'P 1'
#
loop_
_entity.id
_entity.type
_entity.pdbx_description
1 polymer ?
#
loop_
_entity_poly.entity_id
_entity_poly.type
_entity_poly.pdbx_seq_one_letter_code
_entity_poly.pdbx_strand_id
1 'polypeptide(L)'
;MSGQNKNTNPIPETHHDILLSRPTAHLATIRPDGQLSVNPVAILWDGTHVRVSTLKSRQKYRNLRRDPRVAISIPHRDNPLRYIEIRGTAQLSDDSDRSVVNSVAKTYLGIDEYPFDRPGDKRVVITICAEIVSAPDIHLADSPPMESSKDES
;
A
#
# COMPACT_ATOMS: atom_id res chain seq x y z
N MET A 1 -27.92 18.60 -1.47
CA MET A 1 -27.56 18.07 -1.71
C MET A 1 -26.92 17.27 -2.01
N SER A 2 -26.81 17.21 -2.15
CA SER A 2 -25.78 16.54 -2.68
C SER A 2 -25.85 15.03 -2.65
N GLY A 3 -26.52 14.50 -3.52
CA GLY A 3 -26.48 13.08 -3.77
C GLY A 3 -25.12 12.61 -4.24
N GLN A 4 -24.09 13.13 -3.61
CA GLN A 4 -22.76 12.66 -3.94
C GLN A 4 -22.62 11.25 -3.47
N ASN A 5 -22.38 10.38 -4.39
CA ASN A 5 -22.03 9.01 -4.09
C ASN A 5 -20.64 8.97 -3.46
N LYS A 6 -20.61 9.21 -2.15
CA LYS A 6 -19.38 9.21 -1.36
C LYS A 6 -18.78 7.82 -1.19
N ASN A 7 -19.48 6.79 -1.68
CA ASN A 7 -19.06 5.40 -1.56
C ASN A 7 -18.44 4.88 -2.85
N THR A 8 -18.20 5.75 -3.83
CA THR A 8 -17.49 5.31 -5.03
C THR A 8 -16.05 5.04 -4.68
N ASN A 9 -15.70 3.78 -4.67
CA ASN A 9 -14.31 3.37 -4.53
C ASN A 9 -13.57 3.80 -5.79
N PRO A 10 -12.54 4.66 -5.69
CA PRO A 10 -11.82 5.12 -6.87
C PRO A 10 -10.91 4.06 -7.49
N ILE A 11 -10.74 2.91 -6.84
CA ILE A 11 -9.95 1.81 -7.37
C ILE A 11 -10.88 0.93 -8.21
N PRO A 12 -10.62 0.78 -9.52
CA PRO A 12 -11.46 -0.07 -10.36
C PRO A 12 -11.49 -1.52 -9.90
N GLU A 13 -12.64 -2.15 -9.98
CA GLU A 13 -12.79 -3.56 -9.61
C GLU A 13 -11.86 -4.48 -10.40
N THR A 14 -11.57 -4.12 -11.63
CA THR A 14 -10.63 -4.85 -12.49
C THR A 14 -9.20 -4.93 -11.93
N HIS A 15 -8.90 -4.11 -10.92
CA HIS A 15 -7.57 -4.03 -10.29
C HIS A 15 -7.59 -4.50 -8.83
N HIS A 16 -8.72 -4.95 -8.31
CA HIS A 16 -8.81 -5.44 -6.93
C HIS A 16 -7.94 -6.68 -6.69
N ASP A 17 -7.72 -7.49 -7.73
CA ASP A 17 -6.83 -8.63 -7.65
C ASP A 17 -5.39 -8.25 -7.27
N ILE A 18 -4.95 -7.06 -7.66
CA ILE A 18 -3.64 -6.53 -7.29
C ILE A 18 -3.56 -6.35 -5.77
N LEU A 19 -4.61 -5.77 -5.17
CA LEU A 19 -4.67 -5.53 -3.73
C LEU A 19 -4.66 -6.84 -2.92
N LEU A 20 -5.20 -7.90 -3.50
CA LEU A 20 -5.33 -9.21 -2.85
C LEU A 20 -4.15 -10.14 -3.18
N SER A 21 -3.22 -9.70 -4.01
CA SER A 21 -2.09 -10.54 -4.46
C SER A 21 -0.97 -10.66 -3.42
N ARG A 22 -1.11 -10.09 -2.23
CA ARG A 22 -0.05 -9.93 -1.23
C ARG A 22 1.15 -9.20 -1.82
N PRO A 23 0.91 -7.99 -2.36
CA PRO A 23 1.96 -7.25 -3.05
C PRO A 23 2.95 -6.64 -2.07
N THR A 24 4.15 -6.38 -2.55
CA THR A 24 5.05 -5.43 -1.89
C THR A 24 4.80 -4.07 -2.51
N ALA A 25 4.18 -3.18 -1.74
CA ALA A 25 3.92 -1.83 -2.17
C ALA A 25 5.08 -0.90 -1.77
N HIS A 26 5.12 0.27 -2.39
CA HIS A 26 6.13 1.30 -2.07
C HIS A 26 5.41 2.56 -1.64
N LEU A 27 5.64 2.95 -0.39
CA LEU A 27 5.00 4.09 0.25
C LEU A 27 5.93 5.28 0.24
N ALA A 28 5.47 6.41 -0.30
CA ALA A 28 6.22 7.66 -0.33
C ALA A 28 5.62 8.65 0.67
N THR A 29 6.49 9.27 1.46
CA THR A 29 6.16 10.31 2.42
C THR A 29 7.12 11.47 2.28
N ILE A 30 6.83 12.59 2.95
CA ILE A 30 7.64 13.81 2.87
C ILE A 30 8.38 14.00 4.19
N ARG A 31 9.70 14.07 4.11
CA ARG A 31 10.57 14.30 5.26
C ARG A 31 10.49 15.77 5.72
N PRO A 32 10.93 16.09 6.96
CA PRO A 32 10.89 17.47 7.48
C PRO A 32 11.59 18.50 6.60
N ASP A 33 12.64 18.09 5.86
CA ASP A 33 13.38 18.97 4.96
C ASP A 33 12.76 19.08 3.55
N GLY A 34 11.60 18.45 3.35
CA GLY A 34 10.90 18.45 2.06
C GLY A 34 11.35 17.35 1.10
N GLN A 35 12.34 16.57 1.43
CA GLN A 35 12.77 15.45 0.60
C GLN A 35 11.73 14.33 0.63
N LEU A 36 11.63 13.62 -0.47
CA LEU A 36 10.75 12.45 -0.58
C LEU A 36 11.47 11.21 -0.04
N SER A 37 10.72 10.39 0.67
CA SER A 37 11.19 9.12 1.20
C SER A 37 10.27 8.02 0.74
N VAL A 38 10.83 6.91 0.26
CA VAL A 38 10.05 5.78 -0.24
C VAL A 38 10.62 4.49 0.31
N ASN A 39 9.74 3.60 0.79
CA ASN A 39 10.14 2.28 1.29
C ASN A 39 9.07 1.22 0.99
N PRO A 40 9.48 -0.06 0.95
CA PRO A 40 8.55 -1.15 0.75
C PRO A 40 7.70 -1.38 2.00
N VAL A 41 6.44 -1.70 1.77
CA VAL A 41 5.47 -2.00 2.83
C VAL A 41 4.53 -3.12 2.39
N ALA A 42 4.06 -3.90 3.37
CA ALA A 42 2.91 -4.77 3.19
C ALA A 42 1.63 -3.93 3.27
N ILE A 43 0.60 -4.33 2.56
CA ILE A 43 -0.69 -3.64 2.61
C ILE A 43 -1.80 -4.58 3.03
N LEU A 44 -2.87 -4.00 3.58
CA LEU A 44 -4.16 -4.64 3.76
C LEU A 44 -5.21 -3.86 2.97
N TRP A 45 -6.15 -4.60 2.42
CA TRP A 45 -7.31 -4.05 1.73
C TRP A 45 -8.57 -4.51 2.46
N ASP A 46 -9.37 -3.55 2.93
CA ASP A 46 -10.60 -3.84 3.68
C ASP A 46 -11.87 -3.74 2.83
N GLY A 47 -11.72 -3.60 1.53
CA GLY A 47 -12.83 -3.37 0.60
C GLY A 47 -13.08 -1.90 0.30
N THR A 48 -12.48 -1.00 1.08
CA THR A 48 -12.67 0.45 0.93
C THR A 48 -11.36 1.20 0.93
N HIS A 49 -10.43 0.86 1.86
CA HIS A 49 -9.17 1.57 2.04
C HIS A 49 -7.99 0.62 2.02
N VAL A 50 -6.89 1.12 1.47
CA VAL A 50 -5.57 0.51 1.65
C VAL A 50 -5.02 0.96 3.00
N ARG A 51 -4.57 0.01 3.80
CA ARG A 51 -4.01 0.27 5.12
C ARG A 51 -2.62 -0.32 5.23
N VAL A 52 -1.76 0.37 5.95
CA VAL A 52 -0.38 -0.03 6.22
C VAL A 52 -0.16 0.01 7.71
N SER A 53 0.47 -1.03 8.25
CA SER A 53 0.88 -1.07 9.66
C SER A 53 2.32 -0.59 9.79
N THR A 54 2.58 0.26 10.78
CA THR A 54 3.93 0.71 11.10
C THR A 54 4.08 0.93 12.59
N LEU A 55 5.27 1.31 13.02
CA LEU A 55 5.57 1.66 14.42
C LEU A 55 5.70 3.17 14.57
N LYS A 56 5.34 3.69 15.75
CA LYS A 56 5.52 5.12 16.08
C LYS A 56 6.98 5.54 16.02
N SER A 57 7.91 4.61 16.14
CA SER A 57 9.35 4.87 16.05
C SER A 57 9.87 5.01 14.61
N ARG A 58 9.06 4.68 13.62
CA ARG A 58 9.47 4.73 12.21
C ARG A 58 9.36 6.14 11.65
N GLN A 59 10.28 6.48 10.74
CA GLN A 59 10.33 7.81 10.13
C GLN A 59 9.04 8.11 9.34
N LYS A 60 8.47 7.12 8.66
CA LYS A 60 7.23 7.34 7.90
C LYS A 60 6.07 7.80 8.78
N TYR A 61 5.97 7.30 10.02
CA TYR A 61 4.97 7.75 10.97
C TYR A 61 5.18 9.22 11.34
N ARG A 62 6.40 9.60 11.68
CA ARG A 62 6.73 11.00 12.02
C ARG A 62 6.51 11.92 10.83
N ASN A 63 6.85 11.47 9.62
CA ASN A 63 6.61 12.24 8.40
C ASN A 63 5.11 12.53 8.22
N LEU A 64 4.27 11.51 8.34
CA LEU A 64 2.82 11.62 8.11
C LEU A 64 2.12 12.40 9.21
N ARG A 65 2.62 12.36 10.44
CA ARG A 65 2.08 13.22 11.50
C ARG A 65 2.26 14.70 11.19
N ARG A 66 3.35 15.05 10.57
CA ARG A 66 3.68 16.43 10.21
C ARG A 66 3.03 16.86 8.90
N ASP A 67 3.05 15.98 7.91
CA ASP A 67 2.51 16.21 6.57
C ASP A 67 1.78 14.96 6.10
N PRO A 68 0.45 14.98 6.04
CA PRO A 68 -0.32 13.77 5.75
C PRO A 68 -0.30 13.36 4.29
N ARG A 69 0.31 14.12 3.40
CA ARG A 69 0.37 13.76 1.98
C ARG A 69 1.14 12.46 1.80
N VAL A 70 0.60 11.59 0.98
CA VAL A 70 1.12 10.24 0.78
C VAL A 70 0.89 9.80 -0.67
N ALA A 71 1.82 8.99 -1.15
CA ALA A 71 1.64 8.25 -2.39
C ALA A 71 2.06 6.81 -2.17
N ILE A 72 1.36 5.89 -2.83
CA ILE A 72 1.70 4.47 -2.75
C ILE A 72 1.59 3.85 -4.14
N SER A 73 2.59 3.07 -4.51
CA SER A 73 2.60 2.26 -5.72
C SER A 73 2.44 0.80 -5.33
N ILE A 74 1.44 0.14 -5.89
CA ILE A 74 1.08 -1.23 -5.55
C ILE A 74 1.14 -2.07 -6.81
N PRO A 75 2.25 -2.78 -7.05
CA PRO A 75 2.33 -3.71 -8.18
C PRO A 75 1.70 -5.05 -7.82
N HIS A 76 1.11 -5.73 -8.81
CA HIS A 76 0.68 -7.10 -8.62
C HIS A 76 1.88 -7.98 -8.29
N ARG A 77 1.73 -8.86 -7.29
CA ARG A 77 2.84 -9.69 -6.81
C ARG A 77 3.52 -10.49 -7.92
N ASP A 78 2.72 -11.09 -8.81
CA ASP A 78 3.20 -12.01 -9.82
C ASP A 78 3.37 -11.36 -11.20
N ASN A 79 2.82 -10.16 -11.39
CA ASN A 79 2.95 -9.40 -12.63
C ASN A 79 3.07 -7.89 -12.30
N PRO A 80 4.28 -7.42 -12.00
CA PRO A 80 4.49 -6.04 -11.56
C PRO A 80 4.24 -4.98 -12.63
N LEU A 81 4.01 -5.38 -13.89
CA LEU A 81 3.58 -4.45 -14.92
C LEU A 81 2.14 -3.96 -14.68
N ARG A 82 1.33 -4.75 -13.98
CA ARG A 82 0.02 -4.33 -13.52
C ARG A 82 0.17 -3.70 -12.15
N TYR A 83 -0.26 -2.45 -12.01
CA TYR A 83 -0.09 -1.72 -10.75
C TYR A 83 -1.23 -0.72 -10.53
N ILE A 84 -1.31 -0.27 -9.30
CA ILE A 84 -2.16 0.84 -8.87
C ILE A 84 -1.26 1.87 -8.22
N GLU A 85 -1.40 3.14 -8.61
CA GLU A 85 -0.83 4.24 -7.86
C GLU A 85 -1.95 5.03 -7.19
N ILE A 86 -1.80 5.30 -5.90
CA ILE A 86 -2.74 6.12 -5.14
C ILE A 86 -1.98 7.33 -4.61
N ARG A 87 -2.52 8.52 -4.85
CA ARG A 87 -2.07 9.76 -4.23
C ARG A 87 -3.20 10.31 -3.38
N GLY A 88 -2.88 10.75 -2.19
CA GLY A 88 -3.89 11.27 -1.27
C GLY A 88 -3.31 11.66 0.06
N THR A 89 -4.08 11.46 1.11
CA THR A 89 -3.69 11.77 2.47
C THR A 89 -3.82 10.55 3.37
N ALA A 90 -3.02 10.52 4.41
CA ALA A 90 -3.02 9.44 5.39
C ALA A 90 -3.77 9.87 6.65
N GLN A 91 -4.60 8.97 7.18
CA GLN A 91 -5.14 9.06 8.52
C GLN A 91 -4.39 8.05 9.40
N LEU A 92 -3.99 8.49 10.58
CA LEU A 92 -3.24 7.67 11.53
C LEU A 92 -4.14 7.30 12.70
N SER A 93 -4.09 6.04 13.08
CA SER A 93 -4.82 5.54 14.25
C SER A 93 -3.97 4.49 14.99
N ASP A 94 -4.17 4.38 16.30
CA ASP A 94 -3.46 3.39 17.10
C ASP A 94 -4.02 1.99 16.81
N ASP A 95 -3.13 1.01 16.81
CA ASP A 95 -3.48 -0.42 16.70
C ASP A 95 -3.25 -1.10 18.05
N SER A 96 -3.97 -0.62 19.09
CA SER A 96 -3.72 -1.00 20.48
C SER A 96 -3.98 -2.48 20.74
N ASP A 97 -4.98 -3.06 20.08
CA ASP A 97 -5.29 -4.49 20.20
C ASP A 97 -4.49 -5.36 19.22
N ARG A 98 -3.62 -4.73 18.42
CA ARG A 98 -2.77 -5.40 17.44
C ARG A 98 -3.52 -6.14 16.34
N SER A 99 -4.80 -5.87 16.16
CA SER A 99 -5.61 -6.59 15.17
C SER A 99 -5.13 -6.38 13.76
N VAL A 100 -4.67 -5.17 13.42
CA VAL A 100 -4.23 -4.85 12.06
C VAL A 100 -2.86 -5.48 11.78
N VAL A 101 -1.89 -5.33 12.67
CA VAL A 101 -0.57 -5.94 12.44
C VAL A 101 -0.65 -7.47 12.43
N ASN A 102 -1.54 -8.06 13.23
CA ASN A 102 -1.76 -9.50 13.22
C ASN A 102 -2.43 -9.95 11.90
N SER A 103 -3.31 -9.12 11.31
CA SER A 103 -3.85 -9.39 9.98
C SER A 103 -2.78 -9.35 8.90
N VAL A 104 -1.78 -8.47 9.03
CA VAL A 104 -0.61 -8.47 8.14
C VAL A 104 0.16 -9.78 8.28
N ALA A 105 0.40 -10.23 9.51
CA ALA A 105 1.09 -11.49 9.76
C ALA A 105 0.34 -12.68 9.15
N LYS A 106 -0.97 -12.70 9.30
CA LYS A 106 -1.80 -13.76 8.72
C LYS A 106 -1.73 -13.76 7.20
N THR A 107 -1.86 -12.60 6.59
CA THR A 107 -1.88 -12.45 5.14
C THR A 107 -0.54 -12.77 4.50
N TYR A 108 0.56 -12.28 5.05
CA TYR A 108 1.89 -12.38 4.44
C TYR A 108 2.73 -13.54 4.97
N LEU A 109 2.53 -13.95 6.21
CA LEU A 109 3.35 -14.97 6.87
C LEU A 109 2.56 -16.25 7.17
N GLY A 110 1.24 -16.23 7.09
CA GLY A 110 0.40 -17.38 7.40
C GLY A 110 0.34 -17.74 8.89
N ILE A 111 0.64 -16.78 9.77
CA ILE A 111 0.63 -16.98 11.23
C ILE A 111 -0.33 -15.98 11.88
N ASP A 112 -0.78 -16.30 13.11
CA ASP A 112 -1.84 -15.53 13.76
C ASP A 112 -1.36 -14.23 14.40
N GLU A 113 -0.11 -14.18 14.84
CA GLU A 113 0.44 -13.03 15.54
C GLU A 113 1.76 -12.58 14.88
N TYR A 114 1.92 -11.26 14.75
CA TYR A 114 3.15 -10.67 14.21
C TYR A 114 4.27 -10.84 15.24
N PRO A 115 5.37 -11.58 14.87
CA PRO A 115 6.34 -12.04 15.85
C PRO A 115 7.54 -11.11 16.06
N PHE A 116 7.65 -10.03 15.28
CA PHE A 116 8.91 -9.28 15.20
C PHE A 116 8.94 -8.01 16.04
N ASP A 117 7.85 -7.67 16.74
CA ASP A 117 7.83 -6.50 17.61
C ASP A 117 8.53 -6.77 18.93
N ARG A 118 9.15 -5.72 19.48
CA ARG A 118 9.81 -5.73 20.77
C ARG A 118 8.87 -5.21 21.85
N PRO A 119 9.09 -5.54 23.13
CA PRO A 119 8.35 -4.91 24.23
C PRO A 119 8.45 -3.39 24.14
N GLY A 120 7.30 -2.70 24.26
CA GLY A 120 7.22 -1.25 24.18
C GLY A 120 6.97 -0.69 22.78
N ASP A 121 7.04 -1.52 21.74
CA ASP A 121 6.71 -1.08 20.39
C ASP A 121 5.23 -0.71 20.30
N LYS A 122 4.94 0.46 19.67
CA LYS A 122 3.60 0.99 19.48
C LYS A 122 3.21 0.88 18.02
N ARG A 123 2.24 0.02 17.73
CA ARG A 123 1.70 -0.16 16.39
C ARG A 123 0.65 0.90 16.06
N VAL A 124 0.71 1.37 14.83
CA VAL A 124 -0.25 2.33 14.27
C VAL A 124 -0.68 1.86 12.89
N VAL A 125 -1.86 2.30 12.50
CA VAL A 125 -2.44 2.05 11.19
C VAL A 125 -2.36 3.33 10.38
N ILE A 126 -1.83 3.24 9.18
CA ILE A 126 -1.91 4.28 8.16
C ILE A 126 -3.06 3.90 7.23
N THR A 127 -4.13 4.66 7.26
CA THR A 127 -5.25 4.50 6.33
C THR A 127 -5.10 5.52 5.21
N ILE A 128 -5.05 5.05 3.96
CA ILE A 128 -4.83 5.91 2.82
C ILE A 128 -6.17 6.36 2.27
N CYS A 129 -6.40 7.67 2.29
CA CYS A 129 -7.57 8.33 1.72
C CYS A 129 -7.21 8.74 0.30
N ALA A 130 -7.71 8.01 -0.69
CA ALA A 130 -7.36 8.22 -2.09
C ALA A 130 -8.02 9.48 -2.64
N GLU A 131 -7.23 10.35 -3.25
CA GLU A 131 -7.71 11.52 -3.99
C GLU A 131 -7.59 11.28 -5.50
N ILE A 132 -6.47 10.70 -5.93
CA ILE A 132 -6.20 10.39 -7.33
C ILE A 132 -5.70 8.95 -7.40
N VAL A 133 -6.28 8.18 -8.30
CA VAL A 133 -5.88 6.80 -8.55
C VAL A 133 -5.48 6.67 -10.02
N SER A 134 -4.30 6.13 -10.25
CA SER A 134 -3.85 5.67 -11.57
C SER A 134 -3.85 4.15 -11.57
N ALA A 135 -4.67 3.57 -12.43
CA ALA A 135 -4.81 2.12 -12.56
C ALA A 135 -4.83 1.77 -14.05
N PRO A 136 -3.65 1.79 -14.70
CA PRO A 136 -3.59 1.54 -16.12
C PRO A 136 -4.01 0.13 -16.45
N ASP A 137 -4.73 0.02 -17.56
CA ASP A 137 -5.24 -1.24 -18.06
C ASP A 137 -4.19 -1.87 -18.98
N ILE A 138 -3.21 -2.52 -18.37
CA ILE A 138 -2.11 -3.16 -19.07
C ILE A 138 -2.42 -4.63 -19.20
N HIS A 139 -2.58 -5.10 -20.43
CA HIS A 139 -2.80 -6.50 -20.74
C HIS A 139 -1.53 -7.15 -21.27
N LEU A 140 -1.36 -8.44 -21.01
CA LEU A 140 -0.23 -9.20 -21.56
C LEU A 140 -0.17 -9.15 -23.08
N ALA A 141 -1.33 -9.04 -23.73
CA ALA A 141 -1.44 -8.90 -25.18
C ALA A 141 -0.87 -7.57 -25.71
N ASP A 142 -0.83 -6.54 -24.85
CA ASP A 142 -0.30 -5.23 -25.20
C ASP A 142 1.18 -5.09 -24.84
N SER A 143 1.74 -6.10 -24.18
CA SER A 143 3.15 -6.12 -23.85
C SER A 143 3.95 -6.45 -25.11
N PRO A 144 5.04 -5.73 -25.39
CA PRO A 144 5.93 -6.13 -26.47
C PRO A 144 6.41 -7.56 -26.19
N PRO A 145 6.54 -8.40 -27.24
CA PRO A 145 7.06 -9.74 -27.03
C PRO A 145 8.43 -9.62 -26.37
N MET A 146 8.60 -10.33 -25.27
CA MET A 146 9.93 -10.48 -24.69
C MET A 146 10.81 -11.11 -25.73
N GLU A 147 11.80 -10.35 -26.21
CA GLU A 147 12.84 -10.94 -27.04
C GLU A 147 13.51 -12.03 -26.19
N SER A 148 13.28 -13.27 -26.59
CA SER A 148 14.13 -14.32 -26.08
C SER A 148 15.55 -13.94 -26.48
N SER A 149 16.39 -13.71 -25.47
CA SER A 149 17.82 -13.66 -25.74
C SER A 149 18.17 -14.97 -26.42
N LYS A 150 18.28 -14.90 -27.72
CA LYS A 150 18.98 -15.98 -28.44
C LYS A 150 20.42 -15.81 -27.98
N ASP A 151 20.84 -16.69 -27.08
CA ASP A 151 22.24 -16.96 -26.92
C ASP A 151 22.77 -17.36 -28.27
N GLU A 152 23.30 -16.41 -28.98
CA GLU A 152 24.19 -16.73 -30.07
C GLU A 152 25.51 -17.18 -29.44
N SER A 153 25.63 -18.47 -29.25
CA SER A 153 26.92 -19.08 -29.00
C SER A 153 27.80 -18.92 -30.24
#